data_24d72b00e944725814970bfb2352210a
#
_entry.id   24d72b00e944725814970bfb2352210a
#
_cell.length_a   1.000
_cell.length_b   1.000
_cell.length_c   1.000
_cell.angle_alpha   90.00
_cell.angle_beta   90.00
_cell.angle_gamma   90.00
#
_symmetry.space_group_name_H-M   'P 1'
#
loop_
_entity.id
_entity.type
_entity.pdbx_description
1 polymer ?
#
loop_
_entity_poly.entity_id
_entity_poly.type
_entity_poly.pdbx_seq_one_letter_code
_entity_poly.pdbx_strand_id
1 'polypeptide(L)'
;PNLKVYITHGGGYIPYQLGRLAQTNRNLDVAFNKKPVEEYLKNFWFDVELHEVPMRQALVDIIGADRVLYGSNFGGSDAVRHDLTDGLRLSDDDLQKIRWKNACELLHLDPAKLGKPAVQPAARVAA
;
A
#
# COMPACT_ATOMS: atom_id res chain seq x y z
N PRO A 1 -18.53 -0.71 10.45
CA PRO A 1 -17.44 -1.09 11.35
C PRO A 1 -16.22 -0.25 11.08
N ASN A 2 -15.53 0.20 12.12
CA ASN A 2 -14.32 1.01 12.03
C ASN A 2 -13.05 0.14 11.91
N LEU A 3 -13.21 -1.09 11.39
CA LEU A 3 -12.09 -2.00 11.19
C LEU A 3 -11.18 -1.45 10.09
N LYS A 4 -9.90 -1.32 10.41
CA LYS A 4 -8.82 -1.05 9.46
C LYS A 4 -8.03 -2.32 9.25
N VAL A 5 -7.72 -2.64 8.01
CA VAL A 5 -7.03 -3.87 7.63
C VAL A 5 -5.78 -3.51 6.84
N TYR A 6 -4.64 -4.02 7.28
CA TYR A 6 -3.38 -3.90 6.55
C TYR A 6 -3.00 -5.26 5.96
N ILE A 7 -2.77 -5.29 4.65
CA ILE A 7 -2.41 -6.50 3.92
C ILE A 7 -1.04 -6.28 3.29
N THR A 8 -0.09 -7.09 3.71
CA THR A 8 1.30 -7.05 3.27
C THR A 8 1.49 -7.62 1.86
N HIS A 9 2.71 -7.49 1.33
CA HIS A 9 3.15 -8.05 0.03
C HIS A 9 2.26 -7.62 -1.14
N GLY A 10 2.02 -6.30 -1.23
CA GLY A 10 1.20 -5.72 -2.29
C GLY A 10 -0.27 -6.14 -2.26
N GLY A 11 -0.73 -6.72 -1.14
CA GLY A 11 -2.12 -7.15 -0.99
C GLY A 11 -2.46 -8.47 -1.71
N GLY A 12 -1.46 -9.17 -2.23
CA GLY A 12 -1.62 -10.45 -2.91
C GLY A 12 -2.62 -10.38 -4.07
N TYR A 13 -3.70 -11.11 -3.96
CA TYR A 13 -4.73 -11.22 -5.00
C TYR A 13 -5.63 -9.98 -5.11
N ILE A 14 -5.90 -9.29 -4.00
CA ILE A 14 -7.00 -8.33 -3.89
C ILE A 14 -6.89 -7.17 -4.88
N PRO A 15 -5.79 -6.40 -4.97
CA PRO A 15 -5.72 -5.23 -5.84
C PRO A 15 -5.92 -5.58 -7.32
N TYR A 16 -5.44 -6.75 -7.74
CA TYR A 16 -5.40 -7.14 -9.14
C TYR A 16 -6.67 -7.84 -9.62
N GLN A 17 -7.61 -8.17 -8.73
CA GLN A 17 -8.84 -8.89 -9.02
C GLN A 17 -10.09 -8.19 -8.50
N LEU A 18 -10.05 -6.87 -8.36
CA LEU A 18 -11.18 -6.07 -7.86
C LEU A 18 -12.45 -6.28 -8.69
N GLY A 19 -12.33 -6.32 -10.01
CA GLY A 19 -13.45 -6.58 -10.91
C GLY A 19 -14.11 -7.93 -10.65
N ARG A 20 -13.31 -8.97 -10.37
CA ARG A 20 -13.85 -10.30 -10.02
C ARG A 20 -14.55 -10.30 -8.67
N LEU A 21 -13.98 -9.64 -7.67
CA LEU A 21 -14.60 -9.49 -6.35
C LEU A 21 -15.94 -8.76 -6.44
N ALA A 22 -15.99 -7.67 -7.21
CA ALA A 22 -17.22 -6.93 -7.46
C ALA A 22 -18.26 -7.78 -8.19
N GLN A 23 -17.86 -8.54 -9.22
CA GLN A 23 -18.75 -9.41 -9.98
C GLN A 23 -19.31 -10.56 -9.14
N THR A 24 -18.47 -11.19 -8.31
CA THR A 24 -18.90 -12.27 -7.41
C THR A 24 -19.99 -11.76 -6.46
N ASN A 25 -19.81 -10.57 -5.91
CA ASN A 25 -20.81 -9.97 -5.02
C ASN A 25 -22.15 -9.68 -5.71
N ARG A 26 -22.15 -9.33 -7.01
CA ARG A 26 -23.38 -9.10 -7.79
C ARG A 26 -24.15 -10.38 -8.12
N ASN A 27 -23.43 -11.49 -8.27
CA ASN A 27 -24.01 -12.77 -8.72
C ASN A 27 -24.54 -13.64 -7.59
N LEU A 28 -24.37 -13.22 -6.34
CA LEU A 28 -24.91 -13.96 -5.20
C LEU A 28 -26.37 -13.56 -4.96
N ASP A 29 -27.28 -14.53 -4.98
CA ASP A 29 -28.69 -14.33 -4.62
C ASP A 29 -28.86 -13.78 -3.20
N VAL A 30 -27.88 -14.08 -2.34
CA VAL A 30 -27.75 -13.51 -1.01
C VAL A 30 -26.46 -12.69 -0.98
N ALA A 31 -26.58 -11.38 -1.10
CA ALA A 31 -25.43 -10.49 -0.96
C ALA A 31 -24.93 -10.52 0.48
N PHE A 32 -23.78 -11.17 0.71
CA PHE A 32 -23.09 -11.11 2.00
C PHE A 32 -22.63 -9.68 2.32
N ASN A 33 -22.32 -8.90 1.29
CA ASN A 33 -21.90 -7.52 1.41
C ASN A 33 -23.06 -6.58 1.15
N LYS A 34 -23.30 -5.68 2.09
CA LYS A 34 -24.36 -4.66 2.02
C LYS A 34 -24.00 -3.46 1.16
N LYS A 35 -22.73 -3.36 0.75
CA LYS A 35 -22.16 -2.23 0.01
C LYS A 35 -21.31 -2.75 -1.15
N PRO A 36 -21.05 -1.92 -2.18
CA PRO A 36 -20.06 -2.23 -3.19
C PRO A 36 -18.68 -2.55 -2.59
N VAL A 37 -17.91 -3.39 -3.25
CA VAL A 37 -16.58 -3.82 -2.79
C VAL A 37 -15.65 -2.63 -2.57
N GLU A 38 -15.74 -1.62 -3.41
CA GLU A 38 -14.94 -0.40 -3.36
C GLU A 38 -15.15 0.39 -2.06
N GLU A 39 -16.35 0.31 -1.48
CA GLU A 39 -16.64 0.96 -0.19
C GLU A 39 -15.95 0.24 0.98
N TYR A 40 -15.78 -1.08 0.88
CA TYR A 40 -15.03 -1.82 1.90
C TYR A 40 -13.53 -1.60 1.78
N LEU A 41 -13.01 -1.46 0.55
CA LEU A 41 -11.60 -1.23 0.30
C LEU A 41 -11.06 0.07 0.91
N LYS A 42 -11.91 1.05 1.18
CA LYS A 42 -11.54 2.27 1.91
C LYS A 42 -10.97 2.00 3.31
N ASN A 43 -11.22 0.83 3.86
CA ASN A 43 -10.69 0.38 5.15
C ASN A 43 -9.43 -0.48 5.03
N PHE A 44 -8.92 -0.68 3.80
CA PHE A 44 -7.76 -1.51 3.55
C PHE A 44 -6.56 -0.67 3.20
N TRP A 45 -5.42 -1.07 3.72
CA TRP A 45 -4.10 -0.56 3.36
C TRP A 45 -3.25 -1.69 2.81
N PHE A 46 -2.35 -1.35 1.91
CA PHE A 46 -1.46 -2.27 1.23
C PHE A 46 -0.04 -1.73 1.33
N ASP A 47 0.99 -2.53 1.10
CA ASP A 47 2.36 -2.04 1.03
C ASP A 47 3.01 -2.24 -0.34
N VAL A 48 4.08 -1.50 -0.56
CA VAL A 48 4.88 -1.60 -1.79
C VAL A 48 5.88 -2.75 -1.78
N GLU A 49 5.80 -3.64 -0.82
CA GLU A 49 6.71 -4.78 -0.75
C GLU A 49 6.39 -5.79 -1.86
N LEU A 50 6.87 -5.43 -3.06
CA LEU A 50 6.84 -6.20 -4.30
C LEU A 50 8.21 -6.04 -4.96
N HIS A 51 8.77 -7.12 -5.50
CA HIS A 51 10.14 -7.10 -6.01
C HIS A 51 10.29 -6.26 -7.28
N GLU A 52 9.26 -6.16 -8.12
CA GLU A 52 9.33 -5.54 -9.43
C GLU A 52 8.68 -4.16 -9.50
N VAL A 53 9.39 -3.17 -10.04
CA VAL A 53 8.90 -1.80 -10.20
C VAL A 53 7.55 -1.73 -10.92
N PRO A 54 7.30 -2.44 -12.04
CA PRO A 54 6.01 -2.41 -12.71
C PRO A 54 4.85 -2.88 -11.83
N MET A 55 5.08 -3.86 -10.96
CA MET A 55 4.04 -4.38 -10.07
C MET A 55 3.74 -3.40 -8.93
N ARG A 56 4.78 -2.74 -8.38
CA ARG A 56 4.60 -1.65 -7.41
C ARG A 56 3.83 -0.47 -8.00
N GLN A 57 4.18 -0.08 -9.24
CA GLN A 57 3.45 0.99 -9.94
C GLN A 57 1.99 0.60 -10.17
N ALA A 58 1.72 -0.60 -10.65
CA ALA A 58 0.36 -1.09 -10.85
C ALA A 58 -0.46 -1.09 -9.56
N LEU A 59 0.13 -1.46 -8.43
CA LEU A 59 -0.53 -1.37 -7.12
C LEU A 59 -0.95 0.07 -6.82
N VAL A 60 -0.04 1.02 -6.98
CA VAL A 60 -0.34 2.44 -6.72
C VAL A 60 -1.38 2.98 -7.68
N ASP A 61 -1.30 2.62 -8.97
CA ASP A 61 -2.24 3.06 -10.00
C ASP A 61 -3.67 2.51 -9.74
N ILE A 62 -3.79 1.31 -9.19
CA ILE A 62 -5.08 0.65 -8.92
C ILE A 62 -5.69 1.12 -7.60
N ILE A 63 -4.90 1.17 -6.54
CA ILE A 63 -5.37 1.42 -5.17
C ILE A 63 -5.37 2.90 -4.83
N GLY A 64 -4.44 3.65 -5.40
CA GLY A 64 -4.16 5.03 -5.03
C GLY A 64 -3.15 5.16 -3.89
N ALA A 65 -2.31 6.19 -3.97
CA ALA A 65 -1.24 6.43 -3.00
C ALA A 65 -1.73 6.59 -1.56
N ASP A 66 -2.98 7.01 -1.35
CA ASP A 66 -3.58 7.23 -0.01
C ASP A 66 -3.76 5.94 0.80
N ARG A 67 -3.67 4.78 0.19
CA ARG A 67 -3.88 3.47 0.85
C ARG A 67 -2.68 2.55 0.72
N VAL A 68 -1.56 3.07 0.24
CA VAL A 68 -0.31 2.32 0.09
C VAL A 68 0.69 2.78 1.13
N LEU A 69 1.36 1.83 1.77
CA LEU A 69 2.35 2.01 2.83
C LEU A 69 3.72 1.57 2.35
N TYR A 70 4.76 2.06 2.99
CA TYR A 70 6.10 1.53 2.82
C TYR A 70 6.28 0.30 3.72
N GLY A 71 6.51 -0.84 3.12
CA GLY A 71 6.88 -2.09 3.80
C GLY A 71 8.11 -2.69 3.12
N SER A 72 9.07 -3.19 3.87
CA SER A 72 10.32 -3.76 3.36
C SER A 72 10.53 -5.21 3.76
N ASN A 73 9.53 -5.83 4.38
CA ASN A 73 9.63 -7.17 4.95
C ASN A 73 10.85 -7.31 5.89
N PHE A 74 11.13 -6.28 6.68
CA PHE A 74 12.26 -6.28 7.60
C PHE A 74 12.23 -7.50 8.53
N GLY A 75 13.31 -8.27 8.52
CA GLY A 75 13.41 -9.53 9.26
C GLY A 75 12.85 -10.75 8.53
N GLY A 76 12.20 -10.59 7.40
CA GLY A 76 11.80 -11.69 6.51
C GLY A 76 12.97 -12.26 5.71
N SER A 77 12.73 -13.42 5.10
CA SER A 77 13.77 -14.14 4.31
C SER A 77 14.12 -13.41 3.01
N ASP A 78 13.22 -12.62 2.48
CA ASP A 78 13.32 -11.87 1.22
C ASP A 78 13.22 -10.36 1.42
N ALA A 79 13.61 -9.89 2.61
CA ALA A 79 13.60 -8.47 2.95
C ALA A 79 14.35 -7.62 1.92
N VAL A 80 13.68 -6.60 1.41
CA VAL A 80 14.23 -5.68 0.41
C VAL A 80 15.13 -4.64 1.09
N ARG A 81 16.32 -4.41 0.54
CA ARG A 81 17.34 -3.53 1.10
C ARG A 81 17.53 -2.21 0.35
N HIS A 82 16.83 -2.02 -0.77
CA HIS A 82 16.80 -0.77 -1.52
C HIS A 82 15.49 -0.02 -1.28
N ASP A 83 15.43 1.25 -1.67
CA ASP A 83 14.20 2.02 -1.53
C ASP A 83 13.13 1.49 -2.50
N LEU A 84 12.04 0.97 -1.97
CA LEU A 84 10.95 0.41 -2.75
C LEU A 84 10.12 1.47 -3.51
N THR A 85 10.34 2.74 -3.23
CA THR A 85 9.74 3.84 -4.01
C THR A 85 10.58 4.23 -5.24
N ASP A 86 11.82 3.73 -5.36
CA ASP A 86 12.67 4.00 -6.52
C ASP A 86 12.02 3.45 -7.80
N GLY A 87 12.07 4.27 -8.85
CA GLY A 87 11.50 3.96 -10.16
C GLY A 87 9.98 4.11 -10.27
N LEU A 88 9.27 4.46 -9.20
CA LEU A 88 7.85 4.77 -9.25
C LEU A 88 7.61 6.19 -9.77
N ARG A 89 6.54 6.35 -10.55
CA ARG A 89 6.04 7.65 -11.00
C ARG A 89 5.09 8.18 -9.94
N LEU A 90 5.62 8.99 -9.03
CA LEU A 90 4.90 9.56 -7.89
C LEU A 90 5.08 11.08 -7.86
N SER A 91 4.06 11.79 -7.41
CA SER A 91 4.24 13.16 -6.95
C SER A 91 4.99 13.18 -5.61
N ASP A 92 5.57 14.33 -5.25
CA ASP A 92 6.24 14.47 -3.94
C ASP A 92 5.28 14.21 -2.78
N ASP A 93 4.02 14.61 -2.91
CA ASP A 93 3.02 14.36 -1.87
C ASP A 93 2.69 12.86 -1.75
N ASP A 94 2.50 12.16 -2.87
CA ASP A 94 2.23 10.72 -2.87
C ASP A 94 3.43 9.93 -2.32
N LEU A 95 4.65 10.36 -2.64
CA LEU A 95 5.86 9.79 -2.07
C LEU A 95 5.87 9.91 -0.53
N GLN A 96 5.50 11.08 0.00
CA GLN A 96 5.41 11.29 1.45
C GLN A 96 4.28 10.46 2.08
N LYS A 97 3.13 10.33 1.40
CA LYS A 97 2.03 9.47 1.85
C LYS A 97 2.50 8.03 2.01
N ILE A 98 3.09 7.46 0.97
CA ILE A 98 3.55 6.07 0.98
C ILE A 98 4.64 5.85 2.04
N ARG A 99 5.62 6.76 2.11
CA ARG A 99 6.77 6.58 3.00
C ARG A 99 6.43 6.66 4.49
N TRP A 100 5.46 7.50 4.88
CA TRP A 100 5.20 7.66 6.31
C TRP A 100 3.80 8.20 6.69
N LYS A 101 3.17 9.11 5.90
CA LYS A 101 1.92 9.76 6.30
C LYS A 101 0.80 8.74 6.50
N ASN A 102 0.66 7.80 5.58
CA ASN A 102 -0.36 6.76 5.65
C ASN A 102 -0.18 5.83 6.85
N ALA A 103 1.07 5.51 7.22
CA ALA A 103 1.33 4.73 8.43
C ALA A 103 0.92 5.50 9.69
N CYS A 104 1.17 6.81 9.72
CA CYS A 104 0.69 7.66 10.81
C CYS A 104 -0.84 7.66 10.90
N GLU A 105 -1.54 7.77 9.77
CA GLU A 105 -3.01 7.72 9.74
C GLU A 105 -3.54 6.36 10.22
N LEU A 106 -2.98 5.28 9.67
CA LEU A 106 -3.41 3.92 10.01
C LEU A 106 -3.22 3.59 11.49
N LEU A 107 -2.07 3.97 12.04
CA LEU A 107 -1.66 3.65 13.41
C LEU A 107 -2.01 4.74 14.43
N HIS A 108 -2.67 5.84 14.00
CA HIS A 108 -3.00 7.00 14.84
C HIS A 108 -1.76 7.60 15.53
N LEU A 109 -0.64 7.68 14.80
CA LEU A 109 0.59 8.26 15.30
C LEU A 109 0.60 9.78 15.09
N ASP A 110 1.11 10.50 16.07
CA ASP A 110 1.35 11.94 15.95
C ASP A 110 2.71 12.18 15.26
N PRO A 111 2.73 12.72 14.02
CA PRO A 111 3.98 12.97 13.32
C PRO A 111 4.95 13.87 14.05
N ALA A 112 4.46 14.78 14.91
CA ALA A 112 5.31 15.68 15.69
C ALA A 112 6.12 14.95 16.78
N LYS A 113 5.68 13.76 17.17
CA LYS A 113 6.34 12.89 18.15
C LYS A 113 7.27 11.87 17.53
N LEU A 114 7.16 11.66 16.21
CA LEU A 114 8.09 10.83 15.47
C LEU A 114 9.32 11.70 15.20
N GLY A 115 10.49 11.26 15.62
CA GLY A 115 11.75 11.95 15.30
C GLY A 115 11.82 12.23 13.79
N LYS A 116 12.55 13.28 13.38
CA LYS A 116 12.73 13.53 11.94
C LYS A 116 13.26 12.25 11.29
N PRO A 117 12.61 11.76 10.21
CA PRO A 117 13.13 10.60 9.49
C PRO A 117 14.58 10.90 9.11
N ALA A 118 15.48 10.01 9.45
CA ALA A 118 16.83 10.08 8.92
C ALA A 118 16.73 9.92 7.41
N VAL A 119 16.79 11.03 6.69
CA VAL A 119 16.93 11.01 5.24
C VAL A 119 18.31 10.44 4.95
N GLN A 120 18.41 9.15 4.80
CA GLN A 120 19.59 8.58 4.18
C GLN A 120 19.54 8.98 2.70
N PRO A 121 20.54 9.73 2.21
CA PRO A 121 20.63 9.97 0.78
C PRO A 121 20.72 8.60 0.11
N ALA A 122 19.89 8.38 -0.91
CA ALA A 122 19.94 7.18 -1.71
C ALA A 122 21.40 6.96 -2.15
N ALA A 123 21.99 5.84 -1.76
CA ALA A 123 23.30 5.45 -2.28
C ALA A 123 23.11 5.30 -3.79
N ARG A 124 23.68 6.24 -4.57
CA ARG A 124 23.77 6.10 -6.01
C ARG A 124 24.54 4.83 -6.28
N VAL A 125 23.84 3.79 -6.71
CA VAL A 125 24.50 2.63 -7.30
C VAL A 125 25.16 3.15 -8.58
N ALA A 126 26.49 3.21 -8.56
CA ALA A 126 27.26 3.47 -9.76
C ALA A 126 26.99 2.33 -10.75
N ALA A 127 26.68 2.72 -11.99
CA ALA A 127 26.45 1.80 -13.11
C ALA A 127 27.71 1.01 -13.46
#